data_de41a6498aaeea0ac262cce1488da9de
#
_entry.id   de41a6498aaeea0ac262cce1488da9de
#
_cell.length_a   1.000
_cell.length_b   1.000
_cell.length_c   1.000
_cell.angle_alpha   90.00
_cell.angle_beta   90.00
_cell.angle_gamma   90.00
#
_symmetry.space_group_name_H-M   'P 1'
#
loop_
_entity.id
_entity.type
_entity.pdbx_description
1 polymer ?
#
loop_
_entity_poly.entity_id
_entity_poly.type
_entity_poly.pdbx_seq_one_letter_code
_entity_poly.pdbx_strand_id
1 'polypeptide(L)'
;MVIIMLGAPGTGKGTLSTLLSQYYDIPHISTGDILRDTIRRNDKDSEVLKQYMEAGHLIPDDFMFKIVETRLKLIDCNDGFILDGFPRTKEQADGFYNLLKKIKKNITAVINLETPEKEIIERIKNRIVCPKCKSVYNLKTAIPITEGICDKCDTPLIKRKDDTEEKIVERLKEYYSKTFELVDYYKKTGKLFTVNATSSLNKKSKDLLKEIVWYIEGKKNDWNKIRKRN
;
A
#
# COMPACT_ATOMS: atom_id res chain seq x y z
N MET A 1 11.81 -9.85 -7.57
CA MET A 1 10.33 -9.76 -7.73
C MET A 1 9.87 -8.33 -7.52
N VAL A 2 8.93 -7.78 -8.33
CA VAL A 2 8.38 -6.42 -8.11
C VAL A 2 6.85 -6.49 -8.17
N ILE A 3 6.19 -6.13 -7.09
CA ILE A 3 4.73 -6.10 -6.98
C ILE A 3 4.29 -4.66 -6.73
N ILE A 4 3.31 -4.19 -7.49
CA ILE A 4 2.67 -2.88 -7.31
C ILE A 4 1.28 -3.08 -6.73
N MET A 5 0.92 -2.32 -5.70
CA MET A 5 -0.41 -2.33 -5.10
C MET A 5 -1.21 -1.09 -5.55
N LEU A 6 -2.30 -1.32 -6.27
CA LEU A 6 -3.27 -0.30 -6.68
C LEU A 6 -4.57 -0.40 -5.89
N GLY A 7 -5.35 0.65 -5.92
CA GLY A 7 -6.66 0.75 -5.27
C GLY A 7 -6.80 2.03 -4.46
N ALA A 8 -8.04 2.42 -4.20
CA ALA A 8 -8.37 3.63 -3.45
C ALA A 8 -7.80 3.62 -2.01
N PRO A 9 -7.60 4.78 -1.37
CA PRO A 9 -7.23 4.82 0.05
C PRO A 9 -8.26 4.02 0.88
N GLY A 10 -7.78 3.22 1.84
CA GLY A 10 -8.68 2.43 2.72
C GLY A 10 -9.11 1.06 2.19
N THR A 11 -8.74 0.65 0.97
CA THR A 11 -9.09 -0.68 0.40
C THR A 11 -8.37 -1.85 1.07
N GLY A 12 -7.34 -1.61 1.89
CA GLY A 12 -6.58 -2.69 2.57
C GLY A 12 -5.22 -3.00 1.94
N LYS A 13 -4.73 -2.18 0.99
CA LYS A 13 -3.42 -2.35 0.35
C LYS A 13 -2.31 -2.63 1.35
N GLY A 14 -2.12 -1.76 2.34
CA GLY A 14 -1.04 -1.91 3.32
C GLY A 14 -1.10 -3.23 4.11
N THR A 15 -2.30 -3.69 4.46
CA THR A 15 -2.49 -4.98 5.15
C THR A 15 -2.05 -6.15 4.26
N LEU A 16 -2.50 -6.17 3.00
CA LEU A 16 -2.12 -7.22 2.06
C LEU A 16 -0.65 -7.12 1.66
N SER A 17 -0.10 -5.92 1.51
CA SER A 17 1.33 -5.71 1.27
C SER A 17 2.18 -6.30 2.40
N THR A 18 1.77 -6.12 3.66
CA THR A 18 2.46 -6.72 4.81
C THR A 18 2.42 -8.25 4.76
N LEU A 19 1.27 -8.84 4.43
CA LEU A 19 1.14 -10.30 4.32
C LEU A 19 1.96 -10.86 3.14
N LEU A 20 1.95 -10.19 1.99
CA LEU A 20 2.76 -10.55 0.83
C LEU A 20 4.27 -10.40 1.12
N SER A 21 4.66 -9.35 1.84
CA SER A 21 6.03 -9.12 2.29
C SER A 21 6.55 -10.27 3.15
N GLN A 22 5.74 -10.73 4.10
CA GLN A 22 6.07 -11.88 4.93
C GLN A 22 6.11 -13.20 4.15
N TYR A 23 5.22 -13.35 3.15
CA TYR A 23 5.14 -14.57 2.36
C TYR A 23 6.32 -14.73 1.40
N TYR A 24 6.73 -13.63 0.74
CA TYR A 24 7.82 -13.64 -0.25
C TYR A 24 9.19 -13.24 0.31
N ASP A 25 9.26 -12.86 1.58
CA ASP A 25 10.47 -12.34 2.24
C ASP A 25 11.10 -11.16 1.48
N ILE A 26 10.26 -10.20 1.06
CA ILE A 26 10.67 -8.98 0.36
C ILE A 26 10.07 -7.75 1.05
N PRO A 27 10.74 -6.58 1.05
CA PRO A 27 10.26 -5.40 1.77
C PRO A 27 8.95 -4.85 1.19
N HIS A 28 8.05 -4.44 2.10
CA HIS A 28 6.91 -3.58 1.80
C HIS A 28 7.33 -2.12 1.87
N ILE A 29 7.26 -1.42 0.76
CA ILE A 29 7.60 -0.01 0.62
C ILE A 29 6.29 0.79 0.52
N SER A 30 5.89 1.41 1.63
CA SER A 30 4.76 2.33 1.69
C SER A 30 5.25 3.76 1.54
N THR A 31 4.99 4.37 0.38
CA THR A 31 5.38 5.77 0.15
C THR A 31 4.69 6.72 1.12
N GLY A 32 3.46 6.44 1.50
CA GLY A 32 2.75 7.21 2.53
C GLY A 32 3.42 7.14 3.91
N ASP A 33 4.01 6.02 4.29
CA ASP A 33 4.73 5.90 5.56
C ASP A 33 6.08 6.60 5.50
N ILE A 34 6.80 6.52 4.37
CA ILE A 34 8.05 7.26 4.17
C ILE A 34 7.78 8.78 4.30
N LEU A 35 6.74 9.29 3.64
CA LEU A 35 6.36 10.71 3.72
C LEU A 35 6.02 11.14 5.16
N ARG A 36 5.22 10.34 5.88
CA ARG A 36 4.90 10.61 7.29
C ARG A 36 6.13 10.60 8.20
N ASP A 37 7.08 9.71 7.93
CA ASP A 37 8.33 9.64 8.68
C ASP A 37 9.24 10.85 8.37
N THR A 38 9.32 11.29 7.11
CA THR A 38 10.03 12.50 6.71
C THR A 38 9.45 13.74 7.41
N ILE A 39 8.13 13.89 7.41
CA ILE A 39 7.46 15.00 8.12
C ILE A 39 7.77 14.98 9.63
N ARG A 40 7.82 13.80 10.26
CA ARG A 40 8.14 13.68 11.68
C ARG A 40 9.57 14.06 12.04
N ARG A 41 10.52 13.86 11.13
CA ARG A 41 11.92 14.26 11.33
C ARG A 41 12.14 15.76 11.26
N ASN A 42 11.13 16.51 10.79
CA ASN A 42 11.18 17.97 10.62
C ASN A 42 12.33 18.44 9.71
N ASP A 43 12.59 17.67 8.65
CA ASP A 43 13.59 17.99 7.63
C ASP A 43 13.16 19.21 6.80
N LYS A 44 14.08 19.75 6.00
CA LYS A 44 13.90 20.98 5.20
C LYS A 44 12.64 20.95 4.30
N ASP A 45 12.26 19.77 3.81
CA ASP A 45 11.11 19.59 2.92
C ASP A 45 9.80 19.24 3.68
N SER A 46 9.87 19.08 5.01
CA SER A 46 8.76 18.54 5.82
C SER A 46 7.53 19.41 5.79
N GLU A 47 7.67 20.73 5.81
CA GLU A 47 6.52 21.65 5.84
C GLU A 47 5.75 21.61 4.51
N VAL A 48 6.45 21.56 3.37
CA VAL A 48 5.84 21.44 2.04
C VAL A 48 5.11 20.09 1.90
N LEU A 49 5.77 19.01 2.29
CA LEU A 49 5.18 17.65 2.25
C LEU A 49 3.94 17.55 3.15
N LYS A 50 3.98 18.21 4.32
CA LYS A 50 2.86 18.25 5.26
C LYS A 50 1.65 18.95 4.65
N GLN A 51 1.83 20.10 3.98
CA GLN A 51 0.74 20.82 3.32
C GLN A 51 0.04 19.96 2.26
N TYR A 52 0.78 19.28 1.38
CA TYR A 52 0.19 18.36 0.39
C TYR A 52 -0.57 17.22 1.05
N MET A 53 0.03 16.56 2.05
CA MET A 53 -0.61 15.43 2.72
C MET A 53 -1.85 15.84 3.52
N GLU A 54 -1.83 17.00 4.15
CA GLU A 54 -2.97 17.54 4.92
C GLU A 54 -4.10 18.00 4.02
N ALA A 55 -3.79 18.49 2.81
CA ALA A 55 -4.78 18.80 1.78
C ALA A 55 -5.34 17.54 1.07
N GLY A 56 -4.71 16.39 1.23
CA GLY A 56 -5.10 15.16 0.53
C GLY A 56 -4.60 15.06 -0.91
N HIS A 57 -3.76 15.99 -1.35
CA HIS A 57 -3.20 16.07 -2.69
C HIS A 57 -2.00 15.16 -2.92
N LEU A 58 -1.70 14.88 -4.20
CA LEU A 58 -0.51 14.15 -4.59
C LEU A 58 0.73 15.02 -4.39
N ILE A 59 1.80 14.40 -3.89
CA ILE A 59 3.12 15.02 -3.81
C ILE A 59 3.67 15.19 -5.24
N PRO A 60 4.38 16.30 -5.55
CA PRO A 60 5.01 16.49 -6.85
C PRO A 60 5.91 15.32 -7.26
N ASP A 61 5.89 14.99 -8.56
CA ASP A 61 6.51 13.79 -9.10
C ASP A 61 8.02 13.71 -8.82
N ASP A 62 8.74 14.83 -8.95
CA ASP A 62 10.19 14.88 -8.70
C ASP A 62 10.54 14.44 -7.26
N PHE A 63 9.74 14.87 -6.28
CA PHE A 63 9.88 14.42 -4.89
C PHE A 63 9.59 12.92 -4.75
N MET A 64 8.52 12.46 -5.38
CA MET A 64 8.16 11.05 -5.30
C MET A 64 9.22 10.17 -5.94
N PHE A 65 9.75 10.53 -7.11
CA PHE A 65 10.83 9.80 -7.75
C PHE A 65 12.09 9.75 -6.89
N LYS A 66 12.51 10.88 -6.30
CA LYS A 66 13.68 10.95 -5.41
C LYS A 66 13.53 10.02 -4.19
N ILE A 67 12.35 10.03 -3.57
CA ILE A 67 12.04 9.16 -2.42
C ILE A 67 12.10 7.68 -2.82
N VAL A 68 11.41 7.32 -3.91
CA VAL A 68 11.32 5.95 -4.38
C VAL A 68 12.70 5.45 -4.83
N GLU A 69 13.42 6.21 -5.64
CA GLU A 69 14.77 5.84 -6.11
C GLU A 69 15.74 5.64 -4.93
N THR A 70 15.73 6.55 -3.94
CA THR A 70 16.57 6.43 -2.75
C THR A 70 16.24 5.14 -1.98
N ARG A 71 14.96 4.82 -1.81
CA ARG A 71 14.52 3.61 -1.10
C ARG A 71 14.89 2.32 -1.84
N LEU A 72 14.80 2.31 -3.17
CA LEU A 72 15.11 1.14 -4.00
C LEU A 72 16.60 0.83 -4.10
N LYS A 73 17.48 1.75 -3.71
CA LYS A 73 18.94 1.54 -3.63
C LYS A 73 19.38 0.76 -2.39
N LEU A 74 18.50 0.57 -1.42
CA LEU A 74 18.83 -0.18 -0.21
C LEU A 74 18.92 -1.68 -0.51
N ILE A 75 19.82 -2.35 0.19
CA ILE A 75 20.20 -3.75 -0.03
C ILE A 75 19.01 -4.72 0.09
N ASP A 76 18.05 -4.42 0.95
CA ASP A 76 16.85 -5.23 1.15
C ASP A 76 15.92 -5.28 -0.08
N CYS A 77 16.10 -4.37 -1.05
CA CYS A 77 15.36 -4.33 -2.30
C CYS A 77 15.98 -5.21 -3.40
N ASN A 78 17.14 -5.85 -3.15
CA ASN A 78 17.86 -6.60 -4.18
C ASN A 78 17.06 -7.79 -4.72
N ASP A 79 16.35 -8.54 -3.88
CA ASP A 79 15.57 -9.70 -4.30
C ASP A 79 14.16 -9.34 -4.78
N GLY A 80 13.71 -8.14 -4.44
CA GLY A 80 12.41 -7.62 -4.84
C GLY A 80 11.83 -6.67 -3.84
N PHE A 81 10.60 -6.22 -4.10
CA PHE A 81 9.86 -5.34 -3.20
C PHE A 81 8.37 -5.28 -3.58
N ILE A 82 7.56 -4.83 -2.63
CA ILE A 82 6.18 -4.48 -2.83
C ILE A 82 6.05 -2.98 -2.67
N LEU A 83 5.50 -2.31 -3.69
CA LEU A 83 5.35 -0.86 -3.72
C LEU A 83 3.89 -0.47 -3.51
N ASP A 84 3.61 0.25 -2.43
CA ASP A 84 2.28 0.74 -2.05
C ASP A 84 2.25 2.26 -2.05
N GLY A 85 1.31 2.83 -2.82
CA GLY A 85 1.07 4.26 -2.92
C GLY A 85 1.89 4.98 -4.00
N PHE A 86 2.59 4.24 -4.85
CA PHE A 86 3.28 4.72 -6.05
C PHE A 86 3.33 3.59 -7.09
N PRO A 87 3.16 3.85 -8.42
CA PRO A 87 2.78 5.14 -9.01
C PRO A 87 1.31 5.50 -8.73
N ARG A 88 0.99 6.80 -8.87
CA ARG A 88 -0.37 7.33 -8.75
C ARG A 88 -0.85 8.08 -9.99
N THR A 89 0.04 8.36 -10.94
CA THR A 89 -0.27 8.95 -12.23
C THR A 89 0.38 8.14 -13.34
N LYS A 90 -0.06 8.35 -14.58
CA LYS A 90 0.52 7.70 -15.74
C LYS A 90 1.97 8.12 -15.94
N GLU A 91 2.29 9.40 -15.75
CA GLU A 91 3.64 9.95 -15.82
C GLU A 91 4.56 9.26 -14.81
N GLN A 92 4.07 9.05 -13.58
CA GLN A 92 4.79 8.28 -12.58
C GLN A 92 4.99 6.81 -13.01
N ALA A 93 3.99 6.18 -13.64
CA ALA A 93 4.11 4.81 -14.11
C ALA A 93 5.16 4.66 -15.22
N ASP A 94 5.18 5.59 -16.18
CA ASP A 94 6.18 5.62 -17.26
C ASP A 94 7.59 5.89 -16.73
N GLY A 95 7.74 6.86 -15.83
CA GLY A 95 9.00 7.15 -15.17
C GLY A 95 9.50 5.98 -14.31
N PHE A 96 8.61 5.30 -13.61
CA PHE A 96 8.94 4.12 -12.81
C PHE A 96 9.38 2.93 -13.69
N TYR A 97 8.75 2.74 -14.83
CA TYR A 97 9.20 1.74 -15.79
C TYR A 97 10.64 2.00 -16.25
N ASN A 98 11.01 3.26 -16.52
CA ASN A 98 12.36 3.64 -16.88
C ASN A 98 13.35 3.44 -15.73
N LEU A 99 12.94 3.73 -14.49
CA LEU A 99 13.74 3.46 -13.29
C LEU A 99 14.01 1.96 -13.13
N LEU A 100 12.99 1.12 -13.28
CA LEU A 100 13.13 -0.33 -13.19
C LEU A 100 14.10 -0.88 -14.24
N LYS A 101 14.06 -0.36 -15.48
CA LYS A 101 15.05 -0.73 -16.51
C LYS A 101 16.48 -0.43 -16.08
N LYS A 102 16.74 0.75 -15.49
CA LYS A 102 18.08 1.13 -15.00
C LYS A 102 18.59 0.17 -13.93
N ILE A 103 17.72 -0.33 -13.04
CA ILE A 103 18.09 -1.28 -11.99
C ILE A 103 17.88 -2.76 -12.39
N LYS A 104 17.65 -3.02 -13.69
CA LYS A 104 17.48 -4.37 -14.28
C LYS A 104 16.38 -5.20 -13.61
N LYS A 105 15.26 -4.55 -13.25
CA LYS A 105 14.07 -5.20 -12.67
C LYS A 105 12.86 -5.04 -13.58
N ASN A 106 11.91 -5.95 -13.44
CA ASN A 106 10.63 -5.92 -14.15
C ASN A 106 9.48 -6.07 -13.18
N ILE A 107 8.35 -5.42 -13.47
CA ILE A 107 7.11 -5.62 -12.73
C ILE A 107 6.68 -7.08 -12.91
N THR A 108 6.50 -7.78 -11.79
CA THR A 108 5.99 -9.16 -11.75
C THR A 108 4.48 -9.17 -11.81
N ALA A 109 3.83 -8.36 -10.97
CA ALA A 109 2.38 -8.25 -10.89
C ALA A 109 1.96 -6.86 -10.42
N VAL A 110 0.77 -6.46 -10.82
CA VAL A 110 0.06 -5.27 -10.33
C VAL A 110 -1.25 -5.75 -9.72
N ILE A 111 -1.43 -5.54 -8.44
CA ILE A 111 -2.61 -6.01 -7.69
C ILE A 111 -3.52 -4.81 -7.42
N ASN A 112 -4.68 -4.81 -8.03
CA ASN A 112 -5.70 -3.78 -7.82
C ASN A 112 -6.74 -4.25 -6.81
N LEU A 113 -6.93 -3.51 -5.72
CA LEU A 113 -7.94 -3.80 -4.71
C LEU A 113 -9.17 -2.92 -4.90
N GLU A 114 -10.30 -3.57 -5.11
CA GLU A 114 -11.60 -2.90 -5.21
C GLU A 114 -12.41 -3.08 -3.93
N THR A 115 -12.98 -1.98 -3.46
CA THR A 115 -13.84 -1.94 -2.26
C THR A 115 -14.86 -0.82 -2.47
N PRO A 116 -16.15 -1.03 -2.14
CA PRO A 116 -17.16 0.03 -2.23
C PRO A 116 -16.80 1.25 -1.39
N GLU A 117 -17.06 2.44 -1.90
CA GLU A 117 -16.69 3.70 -1.25
C GLU A 117 -17.22 3.83 0.18
N LYS A 118 -18.50 3.44 0.41
CA LYS A 118 -19.10 3.42 1.74
C LYS A 118 -18.28 2.60 2.74
N GLU A 119 -17.77 1.46 2.31
CA GLU A 119 -16.93 0.60 3.16
C GLU A 119 -15.52 1.19 3.37
N ILE A 120 -14.96 1.85 2.35
CA ILE A 120 -13.69 2.58 2.46
C ILE A 120 -13.77 3.64 3.55
N ILE A 121 -14.81 4.49 3.51
CA ILE A 121 -15.03 5.55 4.49
C ILE A 121 -15.12 4.97 5.90
N GLU A 122 -15.92 3.92 6.08
CA GLU A 122 -16.08 3.24 7.35
C GLU A 122 -14.78 2.65 7.89
N ARG A 123 -13.99 2.03 7.03
CA ARG A 123 -12.67 1.47 7.38
C ARG A 123 -11.70 2.55 7.85
N ILE A 124 -11.64 3.68 7.16
CA ILE A 124 -10.71 4.76 7.49
C ILE A 124 -11.15 5.48 8.78
N LYS A 125 -12.45 5.71 8.97
CA LYS A 125 -12.99 6.31 10.22
C LYS A 125 -12.61 5.51 11.47
N ASN A 126 -12.55 4.19 11.35
CA ASN A 126 -12.25 3.28 12.46
C ASN A 126 -10.78 2.82 12.49
N ARG A 127 -9.92 3.39 11.64
CA ARG A 127 -8.51 3.02 11.57
C ARG A 127 -7.72 3.65 12.70
N ILE A 128 -6.91 2.82 13.36
CA ILE A 128 -5.85 3.23 14.29
C ILE A 128 -4.56 2.54 13.88
N VAL A 129 -3.42 3.17 14.16
CA VAL A 129 -2.11 2.69 13.71
C VAL A 129 -1.06 2.78 14.80
N CYS A 130 -0.12 1.87 14.77
CA CYS A 130 1.07 1.96 15.61
C CYS A 130 2.09 2.94 14.99
N PRO A 131 2.50 4.01 15.68
CA PRO A 131 3.50 4.93 15.16
C PRO A 131 4.89 4.31 15.04
N LYS A 132 5.19 3.26 15.82
CA LYS A 132 6.49 2.57 15.87
C LYS A 132 6.60 1.49 14.78
N CYS A 133 5.80 0.43 14.85
CA CYS A 133 5.91 -0.72 13.94
C CYS A 133 4.99 -0.64 12.72
N LYS A 134 4.21 0.44 12.57
CA LYS A 134 3.28 0.70 11.44
C LYS A 134 2.12 -0.29 11.32
N SER A 135 1.93 -1.18 12.29
CA SER A 135 0.76 -2.08 12.32
C SER A 135 -0.53 -1.29 12.26
N VAL A 136 -1.46 -1.78 11.46
CA VAL A 136 -2.77 -1.16 11.25
C VAL A 136 -3.85 -1.99 11.94
N TYR A 137 -4.68 -1.33 12.70
CA TYR A 137 -5.84 -1.90 13.39
C TYR A 137 -7.12 -1.19 12.95
N ASN A 138 -8.24 -1.78 13.29
CA ASN A 138 -9.54 -1.20 13.03
C ASN A 138 -10.44 -1.46 14.24
N LEU A 139 -11.06 -0.43 14.78
CA LEU A 139 -11.89 -0.49 16.00
C LEU A 139 -13.11 -1.41 15.88
N LYS A 140 -13.49 -1.84 14.67
CA LYS A 140 -14.64 -2.72 14.42
C LYS A 140 -14.25 -4.12 13.93
N THR A 141 -13.18 -4.23 13.13
CA THR A 141 -12.89 -5.47 12.37
C THR A 141 -11.53 -6.08 12.66
N ALA A 142 -10.60 -5.32 13.27
CA ALA A 142 -9.25 -5.75 13.64
C ALA A 142 -8.84 -5.05 14.94
N ILE A 143 -9.55 -5.39 16.01
CA ILE A 143 -9.40 -4.78 17.33
C ILE A 143 -8.11 -5.27 17.97
N PRO A 144 -7.29 -4.40 18.58
CA PRO A 144 -6.12 -4.84 19.36
C PRO A 144 -6.56 -5.64 20.60
N ILE A 145 -5.72 -6.56 21.04
CA ILE A 145 -5.97 -7.40 22.23
C ILE A 145 -6.15 -6.52 23.47
N THR A 146 -5.27 -5.54 23.65
CA THR A 146 -5.38 -4.52 24.68
C THR A 146 -5.82 -3.21 24.04
N GLU A 147 -6.90 -2.62 24.53
CA GLU A 147 -7.44 -1.38 24.00
C GLU A 147 -6.37 -0.27 23.94
N GLY A 148 -6.21 0.32 22.76
CA GLY A 148 -5.27 1.42 22.52
C GLY A 148 -3.79 1.02 22.49
N ILE A 149 -3.44 -0.26 22.61
CA ILE A 149 -2.05 -0.75 22.64
C ILE A 149 -1.77 -1.66 21.45
N CYS A 150 -0.59 -1.55 20.88
CA CYS A 150 -0.16 -2.38 19.75
C CYS A 150 0.21 -3.79 20.19
N ASP A 151 -0.43 -4.83 19.65
CA ASP A 151 -0.16 -6.25 19.96
C ASP A 151 1.25 -6.73 19.59
N LYS A 152 2.01 -5.95 18.79
CA LYS A 152 3.34 -6.34 18.30
C LYS A 152 4.50 -5.69 19.06
N CYS A 153 4.29 -4.52 19.65
CA CYS A 153 5.40 -3.75 20.23
C CYS A 153 4.98 -2.85 21.41
N ASP A 154 3.80 -3.09 21.96
CA ASP A 154 3.24 -2.43 23.17
C ASP A 154 3.21 -0.90 23.13
N THR A 155 3.33 -0.31 21.91
CA THR A 155 3.28 1.13 21.72
C THR A 155 1.83 1.60 21.66
N PRO A 156 1.47 2.74 22.29
CA PRO A 156 0.14 3.33 22.15
C PRO A 156 -0.25 3.55 20.70
N LEU A 157 -1.47 3.13 20.35
CA LEU A 157 -2.05 3.31 19.01
C LEU A 157 -2.59 4.74 18.86
N ILE A 158 -2.46 5.28 17.65
CA ILE A 158 -2.92 6.63 17.35
C ILE A 158 -3.82 6.63 16.10
N LYS A 159 -4.71 7.61 16.03
CA LYS A 159 -5.42 7.94 14.80
C LYS A 159 -4.52 8.76 13.89
N ARG A 160 -4.54 8.51 12.58
CA ARG A 160 -3.77 9.32 11.64
C ARG A 160 -4.40 10.72 11.51
N LYS A 161 -3.58 11.75 11.39
CA LYS A 161 -4.05 13.14 11.20
C LYS A 161 -4.75 13.38 9.85
N ASP A 162 -4.45 12.52 8.87
CA ASP A 162 -5.03 12.52 7.52
C ASP A 162 -6.27 11.60 7.38
N ASP A 163 -6.84 11.12 8.48
CA ASP A 163 -8.04 10.25 8.49
C ASP A 163 -9.29 10.98 9.02
N THR A 164 -9.47 12.26 8.63
CA THR A 164 -10.74 12.99 8.84
C THR A 164 -11.68 12.77 7.65
N GLU A 165 -12.97 13.01 7.84
CA GLU A 165 -13.99 12.76 6.80
C GLU A 165 -13.76 13.61 5.56
N GLU A 166 -13.44 14.88 5.75
CA GLU A 166 -13.12 15.81 4.67
C GLU A 166 -11.91 15.35 3.85
N LYS A 167 -10.84 14.93 4.54
CA LYS A 167 -9.62 14.43 3.88
C LYS A 167 -9.82 13.09 3.21
N ILE A 168 -10.70 12.24 3.72
CA ILE A 168 -11.07 10.97 3.06
C ILE A 168 -11.73 11.27 1.72
N VAL A 169 -12.71 12.17 1.70
CA VAL A 169 -13.43 12.56 0.47
C VAL A 169 -12.46 13.15 -0.56
N GLU A 170 -11.56 14.05 -0.13
CA GLU A 170 -10.59 14.66 -1.04
C GLU A 170 -9.62 13.64 -1.62
N ARG A 171 -9.13 12.70 -0.81
CA ARG A 171 -8.26 11.61 -1.27
C ARG A 171 -8.97 10.63 -2.23
N LEU A 172 -10.27 10.44 -2.08
CA LEU A 172 -11.06 9.65 -3.03
C LEU A 172 -11.24 10.38 -4.36
N LYS A 173 -11.53 11.68 -4.34
CA LYS A 173 -11.58 12.51 -5.56
C LYS A 173 -10.23 12.47 -6.30
N GLU A 174 -9.13 12.68 -5.59
CA GLU A 174 -7.77 12.65 -6.15
C GLU A 174 -7.44 11.26 -6.74
N TYR A 175 -7.87 10.19 -6.08
CA TYR A 175 -7.71 8.83 -6.60
C TYR A 175 -8.49 8.62 -7.91
N TYR A 176 -9.78 8.97 -7.94
CA TYR A 176 -10.60 8.74 -9.14
C TYR A 176 -10.20 9.65 -10.31
N SER A 177 -9.73 10.87 -10.04
CA SER A 177 -9.32 11.81 -11.09
C SER A 177 -7.95 11.50 -11.70
N LYS A 178 -7.00 10.93 -10.91
CA LYS A 178 -5.60 10.80 -11.35
C LYS A 178 -5.07 9.37 -11.31
N THR A 179 -5.50 8.56 -10.35
CA THR A 179 -4.89 7.24 -10.12
C THR A 179 -5.68 6.11 -10.76
N PHE A 180 -6.99 6.27 -10.88
CA PHE A 180 -7.87 5.21 -11.39
C PHE A 180 -7.52 4.81 -12.83
N GLU A 181 -7.03 5.72 -13.66
CA GLU A 181 -6.59 5.45 -15.04
C GLU A 181 -5.45 4.40 -15.11
N LEU A 182 -4.68 4.22 -14.02
CA LEU A 182 -3.63 3.21 -13.95
C LEU A 182 -4.18 1.78 -14.01
N VAL A 183 -5.43 1.57 -13.67
CA VAL A 183 -6.10 0.25 -13.82
C VAL A 183 -6.09 -0.15 -15.30
N ASP A 184 -6.54 0.75 -16.19
CA ASP A 184 -6.53 0.49 -17.62
C ASP A 184 -5.12 0.47 -18.21
N TYR A 185 -4.22 1.33 -17.70
CA TYR A 185 -2.81 1.33 -18.10
C TYR A 185 -2.17 -0.04 -17.86
N TYR A 186 -2.27 -0.60 -16.65
CA TYR A 186 -1.66 -1.88 -16.32
C TYR A 186 -2.43 -3.09 -16.87
N LYS A 187 -3.74 -2.96 -17.11
CA LYS A 187 -4.52 -4.00 -17.81
C LYS A 187 -3.95 -4.29 -19.19
N LYS A 188 -3.55 -3.26 -19.93
CA LYS A 188 -2.92 -3.40 -21.27
C LYS A 188 -1.58 -4.13 -21.23
N THR A 189 -0.89 -4.14 -20.07
CA THR A 189 0.38 -4.86 -19.91
C THR A 189 0.22 -6.36 -19.62
N GLY A 190 -1.01 -6.83 -19.38
CA GLY A 190 -1.30 -8.22 -18.98
C GLY A 190 -0.84 -8.58 -17.57
N LYS A 191 -0.41 -7.60 -16.76
CA LYS A 191 0.13 -7.83 -15.40
C LYS A 191 -0.83 -7.42 -14.29
N LEU A 192 -2.00 -6.88 -14.62
CA LEU A 192 -3.02 -6.47 -13.67
C LEU A 192 -3.83 -7.67 -13.19
N PHE A 193 -3.97 -7.78 -11.88
CA PHE A 193 -4.91 -8.69 -11.22
C PHE A 193 -5.80 -7.89 -10.28
N THR A 194 -7.11 -7.90 -10.53
CA THR A 194 -8.08 -7.19 -9.70
C THR A 194 -8.71 -8.14 -8.70
N VAL A 195 -8.72 -7.72 -7.45
CA VAL A 195 -9.24 -8.48 -6.31
C VAL A 195 -10.33 -7.68 -5.62
N ASN A 196 -11.49 -8.29 -5.42
CA ASN A 196 -12.54 -7.71 -4.61
C ASN A 196 -12.21 -7.84 -3.12
N ALA A 197 -11.89 -6.72 -2.49
CA ALA A 197 -11.53 -6.63 -1.08
C ALA A 197 -12.70 -6.19 -0.18
N THR A 198 -13.94 -6.43 -0.61
CA THR A 198 -15.17 -6.12 0.13
C THR A 198 -15.35 -7.06 1.32
N SER A 199 -15.87 -6.55 2.43
CA SER A 199 -16.25 -7.23 3.68
C SER A 199 -15.13 -7.82 4.57
N SER A 200 -15.45 -7.97 5.84
CA SER A 200 -14.64 -8.27 7.05
C SER A 200 -13.24 -8.86 6.80
N LEU A 201 -12.22 -8.03 7.01
CA LEU A 201 -10.81 -8.27 6.70
C LEU A 201 -10.19 -9.50 7.39
N ASN A 202 -10.65 -9.91 8.58
CA ASN A 202 -9.93 -10.92 9.36
C ASN A 202 -9.95 -12.32 8.77
N LYS A 203 -11.06 -12.75 8.20
CA LYS A 203 -11.16 -14.07 7.54
C LYS A 203 -10.72 -14.01 6.09
N LYS A 204 -10.92 -12.88 5.43
CA LYS A 204 -10.68 -12.68 3.99
C LYS A 204 -9.29 -12.17 3.63
N SER A 205 -8.50 -11.56 4.53
CA SER A 205 -7.13 -11.16 4.20
C SER A 205 -6.25 -12.37 3.85
N LYS A 206 -6.43 -13.50 4.54
CA LYS A 206 -5.73 -14.75 4.22
C LYS A 206 -6.21 -15.36 2.91
N ASP A 207 -7.49 -15.27 2.59
CA ASP A 207 -8.03 -15.79 1.34
C ASP A 207 -7.62 -14.92 0.15
N LEU A 208 -7.64 -13.60 0.31
CA LEU A 208 -7.11 -12.65 -0.69
C LEU A 208 -5.60 -12.85 -0.92
N LEU A 209 -4.83 -13.09 0.14
CA LEU A 209 -3.42 -13.43 0.01
C LEU A 209 -3.22 -14.68 -0.86
N LYS A 210 -3.97 -15.74 -0.61
CA LYS A 210 -3.89 -17.00 -1.38
C LYS A 210 -4.25 -16.77 -2.86
N GLU A 211 -5.30 -15.99 -3.13
CA GLU A 211 -5.74 -15.65 -4.48
C GLU A 211 -4.64 -14.87 -5.24
N ILE A 212 -4.02 -13.89 -4.58
CA ILE A 212 -2.92 -13.11 -5.16
C ILE A 212 -1.68 -13.97 -5.40
N VAL A 213 -1.29 -14.79 -4.43
CA VAL A 213 -0.16 -15.73 -4.56
C VAL A 213 -0.38 -16.68 -5.72
N TRP A 214 -1.59 -17.27 -5.83
CA TRP A 214 -1.94 -18.14 -6.95
C TRP A 214 -1.81 -17.45 -8.32
N TYR A 215 -2.23 -16.18 -8.42
CA TYR A 215 -2.04 -15.39 -9.63
C TYR A 215 -0.55 -15.15 -9.94
N ILE A 216 0.24 -14.72 -8.95
CA ILE A 216 1.67 -14.40 -9.11
C ILE A 216 2.48 -15.65 -9.50
N GLU A 217 2.20 -16.78 -8.90
CA GLU A 217 2.92 -18.04 -9.13
C GLU A 217 2.41 -18.82 -10.36
N GLY A 218 1.43 -18.27 -11.10
CA GLY A 218 1.00 -18.77 -12.40
C GLY A 218 0.35 -20.14 -12.37
N LYS A 219 -0.57 -20.41 -11.45
CA LYS A 219 -1.35 -21.68 -11.35
C LYS A 219 -0.50 -22.94 -11.11
N LYS A 220 0.82 -22.84 -10.87
CA LYS A 220 1.73 -23.97 -10.81
C LYS A 220 1.81 -24.67 -9.46
N ASN A 221 1.27 -24.07 -8.41
CA ASN A 221 1.36 -24.62 -7.06
C ASN A 221 0.00 -25.10 -6.56
N ASP A 222 -0.06 -26.42 -6.34
CA ASP A 222 -1.17 -27.08 -5.68
C ASP A 222 -1.48 -26.42 -4.32
N TRP A 223 -2.74 -26.06 -4.07
CA TRP A 223 -3.24 -25.46 -2.83
C TRP A 223 -2.74 -26.11 -1.55
N ASN A 224 -2.39 -27.40 -1.62
CA ASN A 224 -1.86 -28.19 -0.50
C ASN A 224 -0.44 -27.81 -0.08
N LYS A 225 0.37 -27.17 -0.94
CA LYS A 225 1.72 -26.68 -0.61
C LYS A 225 1.67 -25.35 0.14
N ILE A 226 0.68 -24.52 -0.11
CA ILE A 226 0.50 -23.23 0.57
C ILE A 226 0.07 -23.45 2.05
N ARG A 227 -0.70 -24.52 2.33
CA ARG A 227 -1.09 -24.90 3.70
C ARG A 227 0.06 -25.34 4.60
N LYS A 228 1.19 -25.80 4.06
CA LYS A 228 2.33 -26.32 4.83
C LYS A 228 3.37 -25.27 5.22
N ARG A 229 3.24 -24.02 4.74
CA ARG A 229 4.16 -22.91 5.05
C ARG A 229 3.61 -21.89 6.08
N ASN A 230 2.45 -22.17 6.68
CA ASN A 230 1.85 -21.40 7.78
C ASN A 230 1.74 -22.22 9.05
#